data_9e1dd26d674effb10c66e105d9931593
#
_entry.id   9e1dd26d674effb10c66e105d9931593
#
_cell.length_a   1.000
_cell.length_b   1.000
_cell.length_c   1.000
_cell.angle_alpha   90.00
_cell.angle_beta   90.00
_cell.angle_gamma   90.00
#
_symmetry.space_group_name_H-M   'P 1'
#
loop_
_entity.id
_entity.type
_entity.pdbx_description
1 polymer ?
#
loop_
_entity_poly.entity_id
_entity_poly.type
_entity_poly.pdbx_seq_one_letter_code
_entity_poly.pdbx_strand_id
1 'polypeptide(L)'
;MPNDEHVAMLARGAAAWNAWRAEHDEGPDLSRAGLRGLDLSGFDLSLTDFRGADLRGTKFCDADLSGAHLEGANFFKAVLDGANLAGAFLNAAQFLNCAQLIVTRNWQSAFRDDALACGAAIPDRKPLE
;
A
#
# COMPACT_ATOMS: atom_id res chain seq x y z
N MET A 1 -13.07 -10.04 0.89
CA MET A 1 -12.22 -11.26 1.02
C MET A 1 -11.07 -11.17 0.04
N PRO A 2 -9.84 -11.48 0.44
CA PRO A 2 -8.74 -11.47 -0.50
C PRO A 2 -8.88 -12.61 -1.51
N ASN A 3 -8.22 -12.45 -2.65
CA ASN A 3 -8.09 -13.53 -3.63
C ASN A 3 -6.97 -14.47 -3.17
N ASP A 4 -7.30 -15.71 -2.86
CA ASP A 4 -6.34 -16.67 -2.32
C ASP A 4 -5.16 -16.94 -3.25
N GLU A 5 -5.38 -16.91 -4.56
CA GLU A 5 -4.30 -17.06 -5.55
C GLU A 5 -3.35 -15.87 -5.50
N HIS A 6 -3.88 -14.65 -5.35
CA HIS A 6 -3.05 -13.45 -5.23
C HIS A 6 -2.21 -13.50 -3.96
N VAL A 7 -2.82 -13.91 -2.85
CA VAL A 7 -2.08 -14.04 -1.59
C VAL A 7 -0.96 -15.09 -1.73
N ALA A 8 -1.27 -16.24 -2.31
CA ALA A 8 -0.28 -17.32 -2.49
C ALA A 8 0.87 -16.88 -3.39
N MET A 9 0.62 -16.05 -4.40
CA MET A 9 1.66 -15.58 -5.32
C MET A 9 2.69 -14.69 -4.64
N LEU A 10 2.33 -14.01 -3.56
CA LEU A 10 3.29 -13.18 -2.82
C LEU A 10 4.48 -14.02 -2.32
N ALA A 11 4.24 -15.27 -1.95
CA ALA A 11 5.28 -16.17 -1.44
C ALA A 11 6.31 -16.55 -2.51
N ARG A 12 6.03 -16.32 -3.78
CA ARG A 12 6.96 -16.60 -4.87
C ARG A 12 8.06 -15.55 -5.01
N GLY A 13 7.93 -14.43 -4.31
CA GLY A 13 8.92 -13.36 -4.32
C GLY A 13 8.67 -12.29 -5.37
N ALA A 14 9.47 -11.23 -5.29
CA ALA A 14 9.26 -10.02 -6.11
C ALA A 14 9.40 -10.31 -7.61
N ALA A 15 10.40 -11.08 -8.01
CA ALA A 15 10.65 -11.34 -9.44
C ALA A 15 9.44 -12.03 -10.09
N ALA A 16 8.91 -13.08 -9.46
CA ALA A 16 7.76 -13.83 -9.99
C ALA A 16 6.49 -12.96 -9.96
N TRP A 17 6.26 -12.26 -8.86
CA TRP A 17 5.11 -11.37 -8.72
C TRP A 17 5.14 -10.26 -9.79
N ASN A 18 6.28 -9.60 -9.95
CA ASN A 18 6.40 -8.48 -10.88
C ASN A 18 6.25 -8.93 -12.33
N ALA A 19 6.75 -10.13 -12.67
CA ALA A 19 6.56 -10.69 -13.99
C ALA A 19 5.07 -10.95 -14.27
N TRP A 20 4.35 -11.48 -13.27
CA TRP A 20 2.92 -11.69 -13.39
C TRP A 20 2.16 -10.36 -13.54
N ARG A 21 2.53 -9.33 -12.76
CA ARG A 21 1.91 -8.00 -12.85
C ARG A 21 2.10 -7.35 -14.22
N ALA A 22 3.24 -7.59 -14.86
CA ALA A 22 3.49 -7.03 -16.19
C ALA A 22 2.48 -7.50 -17.24
N GLU A 23 1.83 -8.63 -17.00
CA GLU A 23 0.83 -9.22 -17.90
C GLU A 23 -0.61 -9.06 -17.39
N HIS A 24 -0.80 -8.48 -16.20
CA HIS A 24 -2.11 -8.35 -15.56
C HIS A 24 -2.32 -6.94 -15.04
N ASP A 25 -3.10 -6.15 -15.78
CA ASP A 25 -3.33 -4.73 -15.46
C ASP A 25 -4.27 -4.52 -14.28
N GLU A 26 -5.08 -5.50 -13.94
CA GLU A 26 -6.02 -5.39 -12.85
C GLU A 26 -5.31 -5.40 -11.50
N GLY A 27 -5.73 -4.54 -10.59
CA GLY A 27 -5.17 -4.51 -9.24
C GLY A 27 -5.46 -5.80 -8.50
N PRO A 28 -4.45 -6.45 -7.94
CA PRO A 28 -4.67 -7.65 -7.13
C PRO A 28 -5.58 -7.36 -5.94
N ASP A 29 -6.34 -8.37 -5.53
CA ASP A 29 -7.19 -8.27 -4.35
C ASP A 29 -6.49 -8.93 -3.15
N LEU A 30 -5.93 -8.07 -2.29
CA LEU A 30 -5.30 -8.45 -1.03
C LEU A 30 -6.06 -7.83 0.14
N SER A 31 -7.34 -7.47 -0.10
CA SER A 31 -8.17 -6.85 0.93
C SER A 31 -8.31 -7.78 2.13
N ARG A 32 -8.13 -7.22 3.33
CA ARG A 32 -8.21 -7.92 4.61
C ARG A 32 -7.22 -9.08 4.76
N ALA A 33 -6.24 -9.20 3.87
CA ALA A 33 -5.25 -10.27 3.96
C ALA A 33 -4.36 -10.09 5.19
N GLY A 34 -3.97 -11.21 5.79
CA GLY A 34 -3.01 -11.24 6.87
C GLY A 34 -1.59 -11.30 6.29
N LEU A 35 -0.96 -10.13 6.17
CA LEU A 35 0.37 -10.01 5.55
C LEU A 35 1.44 -9.60 6.56
N ARG A 36 1.14 -9.77 7.83
CA ARG A 36 1.98 -9.34 8.94
C ARG A 36 3.40 -9.91 8.83
N GLY A 37 4.38 -9.01 8.91
CA GLY A 37 5.80 -9.38 8.91
C GLY A 37 6.38 -9.84 7.58
N LEU A 38 5.61 -9.81 6.49
CA LEU A 38 6.13 -10.20 5.18
C LEU A 38 7.08 -9.13 4.64
N ASP A 39 8.03 -9.56 3.84
CA ASP A 39 8.90 -8.65 3.10
C ASP A 39 8.37 -8.53 1.67
N LEU A 40 7.72 -7.40 1.38
CA LEU A 40 7.17 -7.07 0.07
C LEU A 40 7.98 -5.97 -0.61
N SER A 41 9.24 -5.81 -0.20
CA SER A 41 10.12 -4.80 -0.78
C SER A 41 10.36 -5.06 -2.26
N GLY A 42 10.29 -4.00 -3.05
CA GLY A 42 10.49 -4.08 -4.50
C GLY A 42 9.34 -4.68 -5.30
N PHE A 43 8.24 -5.03 -4.65
CA PHE A 43 7.05 -5.58 -5.34
C PHE A 43 6.29 -4.48 -6.08
N ASP A 44 5.79 -4.80 -7.25
CA ASP A 44 4.80 -3.97 -7.94
C ASP A 44 3.42 -4.22 -7.34
N LEU A 45 3.04 -3.36 -6.40
CA LEU A 45 1.76 -3.43 -5.70
C LEU A 45 0.85 -2.27 -6.11
N SER A 46 1.12 -1.67 -7.27
CA SER A 46 0.30 -0.59 -7.80
C SER A 46 -1.14 -1.06 -7.98
N LEU A 47 -2.09 -0.18 -7.70
CA LEU A 47 -3.52 -0.43 -7.86
C LEU A 47 -4.07 -1.59 -7.01
N THR A 48 -3.26 -2.16 -6.15
CA THR A 48 -3.65 -3.29 -5.31
C THR A 48 -4.68 -2.88 -4.26
N ASP A 49 -5.65 -3.74 -4.01
CA ASP A 49 -6.63 -3.54 -2.95
C ASP A 49 -6.10 -4.17 -1.65
N PHE A 50 -5.69 -3.31 -0.71
CA PHE A 50 -5.26 -3.69 0.64
C PHE A 50 -6.24 -3.22 1.70
N ARG A 51 -7.47 -2.89 1.33
CA ARG A 51 -8.41 -2.34 2.30
C ARG A 51 -8.58 -3.29 3.48
N GLY A 52 -8.36 -2.77 4.68
CA GLY A 52 -8.49 -3.55 5.92
C GLY A 52 -7.41 -4.62 6.12
N ALA A 53 -6.34 -4.63 5.31
CA ALA A 53 -5.29 -5.63 5.44
C ALA A 53 -4.49 -5.46 6.73
N ASP A 54 -3.98 -6.56 7.26
CA ASP A 54 -3.05 -6.54 8.39
C ASP A 54 -1.62 -6.44 7.86
N LEU A 55 -1.09 -5.21 7.89
CA LEU A 55 0.25 -4.90 7.38
C LEU A 55 1.24 -4.63 8.53
N ARG A 56 0.95 -5.13 9.72
CA ARG A 56 1.81 -4.90 10.87
C ARG A 56 3.19 -5.51 10.65
N GLY A 57 4.22 -4.67 10.73
CA GLY A 57 5.61 -5.11 10.53
C GLY A 57 5.95 -5.51 9.10
N THR A 58 5.04 -5.33 8.15
CA THR A 58 5.29 -5.62 6.73
C THR A 58 6.30 -4.63 6.18
N LYS A 59 7.24 -5.11 5.36
CA LYS A 59 8.24 -4.26 4.72
C LYS A 59 7.84 -3.98 3.28
N PHE A 60 7.84 -2.70 2.92
CA PHE A 60 7.52 -2.22 1.58
C PHE A 60 8.65 -1.35 1.01
N CYS A 61 9.90 -1.62 1.39
CA CYS A 61 11.01 -0.79 0.94
C CYS A 61 11.09 -0.78 -0.58
N ASP A 62 11.01 0.41 -1.18
CA ASP A 62 11.05 0.60 -2.63
C ASP A 62 9.92 -0.11 -3.41
N ALA A 63 8.87 -0.54 -2.73
CA ALA A 63 7.71 -1.12 -3.41
C ALA A 63 6.91 -0.04 -4.14
N ASP A 64 6.23 -0.42 -5.21
CA ASP A 64 5.31 0.48 -5.90
C ASP A 64 3.90 0.29 -5.35
N LEU A 65 3.43 1.27 -4.57
CA LEU A 65 2.09 1.31 -4.00
C LEU A 65 1.24 2.41 -4.65
N SER A 66 1.64 2.87 -5.84
CA SER A 66 0.90 3.94 -6.53
C SER A 66 -0.52 3.50 -6.82
N GLY A 67 -1.48 4.38 -6.49
CA GLY A 67 -2.90 4.11 -6.68
C GLY A 67 -3.47 2.96 -5.84
N ALA A 68 -2.69 2.39 -4.93
CA ALA A 68 -3.16 1.29 -4.09
C ALA A 68 -4.23 1.75 -3.10
N HIS A 69 -5.18 0.88 -2.81
CA HIS A 69 -6.21 1.12 -1.82
C HIS A 69 -5.76 0.58 -0.47
N LEU A 70 -5.41 1.48 0.43
CA LEU A 70 -4.88 1.16 1.75
C LEU A 70 -5.81 1.62 2.88
N GLU A 71 -7.07 1.92 2.53
CA GLU A 71 -8.04 2.40 3.50
C GLU A 71 -8.26 1.37 4.61
N GLY A 72 -8.15 1.82 5.83
CA GLY A 72 -8.36 0.95 7.00
C GLY A 72 -7.29 -0.10 7.25
N ALA A 73 -6.22 -0.14 6.45
CA ALA A 73 -5.11 -1.08 6.68
C ALA A 73 -4.35 -0.72 7.96
N ASN A 74 -3.80 -1.73 8.61
CA ASN A 74 -3.04 -1.55 9.85
C ASN A 74 -1.54 -1.52 9.55
N PHE A 75 -0.92 -0.35 9.75
CA PHE A 75 0.49 -0.10 9.46
C PHE A 75 1.39 -0.13 10.69
N PHE A 76 0.95 -0.71 11.80
CA PHE A 76 1.75 -0.71 13.01
C PHE A 76 3.13 -1.33 12.73
N LYS A 77 4.19 -0.55 12.93
CA LYS A 77 5.58 -0.95 12.66
C LYS A 77 5.88 -1.34 11.20
N ALA A 78 5.00 -1.03 10.26
CA ALA A 78 5.29 -1.24 8.84
C ALA A 78 6.44 -0.34 8.41
N VAL A 79 7.29 -0.84 7.51
CA VAL A 79 8.46 -0.13 6.99
C VAL A 79 8.17 0.29 5.55
N LEU A 80 8.15 1.60 5.30
CA LEU A 80 7.72 2.17 4.01
C LEU A 80 8.83 2.93 3.28
N ASP A 81 10.07 2.78 3.72
CA ASP A 81 11.19 3.55 3.17
C ASP A 81 11.28 3.40 1.65
N GLY A 82 11.21 4.53 0.94
CA GLY A 82 11.31 4.56 -0.51
C GLY A 82 10.09 4.02 -1.28
N ALA A 83 9.05 3.57 -0.60
CA ALA A 83 7.82 3.10 -1.28
C ALA A 83 7.18 4.26 -2.05
N ASN A 84 6.67 3.98 -3.25
CA ASN A 84 5.98 4.98 -4.06
C ASN A 84 4.49 5.00 -3.69
N LEU A 85 4.02 6.10 -3.12
CA LEU A 85 2.63 6.28 -2.70
C LEU A 85 1.84 7.23 -3.62
N ALA A 86 2.31 7.46 -4.84
CA ALA A 86 1.63 8.39 -5.75
C ALA A 86 0.15 8.02 -5.91
N GLY A 87 -0.75 8.93 -5.54
CA GLY A 87 -2.20 8.73 -5.67
C GLY A 87 -2.77 7.59 -4.84
N ALA A 88 -2.03 7.05 -3.87
CA ALA A 88 -2.53 6.00 -2.99
C ALA A 88 -3.63 6.52 -2.08
N PHE A 89 -4.51 5.62 -1.63
CA PHE A 89 -5.63 5.97 -0.74
C PHE A 89 -5.32 5.49 0.67
N LEU A 90 -5.02 6.44 1.56
CA LEU A 90 -4.60 6.17 2.94
C LEU A 90 -5.66 6.57 3.98
N ASN A 91 -6.87 6.93 3.53
CA ASN A 91 -7.92 7.35 4.45
C ASN A 91 -8.24 6.23 5.44
N ALA A 92 -8.40 6.60 6.71
CA ALA A 92 -8.67 5.67 7.81
C ALA A 92 -7.57 4.60 8.04
N ALA A 93 -6.38 4.76 7.45
CA ALA A 93 -5.25 3.89 7.74
C ALA A 93 -4.92 3.93 9.23
N GLN A 94 -4.68 2.77 9.84
CA GLN A 94 -4.47 2.65 11.27
C GLN A 94 -2.97 2.60 11.58
N PHE A 95 -2.57 3.27 12.65
CA PHE A 95 -1.19 3.27 13.16
C PHE A 95 -0.15 3.74 12.14
N LEU A 96 -0.57 4.54 11.18
CA LEU A 96 0.33 5.22 10.26
C LEU A 96 0.63 6.62 10.80
N ASN A 97 1.90 7.01 10.78
CA ASN A 97 2.32 8.33 11.28
C ASN A 97 3.18 9.04 10.25
N CYS A 98 3.47 10.32 10.52
CA CYS A 98 4.26 11.12 9.60
C CYS A 98 5.69 10.60 9.42
N ALA A 99 6.31 10.04 10.46
CA ALA A 99 7.65 9.49 10.34
C ALA A 99 7.71 8.34 9.33
N GLN A 100 6.68 7.48 9.29
CA GLN A 100 6.58 6.42 8.28
C GLN A 100 6.30 6.99 6.88
N LEU A 101 5.54 8.08 6.81
CA LEU A 101 5.07 8.63 5.55
C LEU A 101 6.15 9.44 4.82
N ILE A 102 6.87 10.30 5.52
CA ILE A 102 7.82 11.24 4.90
C ILE A 102 9.03 10.56 4.26
N VAL A 103 9.32 9.30 4.58
CA VAL A 103 10.40 8.53 3.97
C VAL A 103 9.97 7.82 2.69
N THR A 104 8.70 7.96 2.30
CA THR A 104 8.17 7.41 1.06
C THR A 104 8.35 8.40 -0.09
N ARG A 105 8.08 7.94 -1.30
CA ARG A 105 8.10 8.79 -2.49
C ARG A 105 6.67 9.18 -2.87
N ASN A 106 6.49 10.43 -3.30
CA ASN A 106 5.22 10.94 -3.83
C ASN A 106 4.05 10.87 -2.84
N TRP A 107 4.33 10.81 -1.54
CA TRP A 107 3.29 10.73 -0.52
C TRP A 107 2.38 11.95 -0.51
N GLN A 108 2.87 13.10 -0.99
CA GLN A 108 2.08 14.33 -1.01
C GLN A 108 0.83 14.22 -1.89
N SER A 109 0.88 13.37 -2.92
CA SER A 109 -0.27 13.14 -3.80
C SER A 109 -1.22 12.06 -3.27
N ALA A 110 -0.88 11.38 -2.18
CA ALA A 110 -1.76 10.38 -1.58
C ALA A 110 -2.96 11.05 -0.88
N PHE A 111 -4.10 10.41 -0.92
CA PHE A 111 -5.30 10.84 -0.20
C PHE A 111 -5.18 10.41 1.25
N ARG A 112 -5.28 11.36 2.19
CA ARG A 112 -4.93 11.16 3.60
C ARG A 112 -5.93 11.87 4.50
N ASP A 113 -6.06 11.38 5.73
CA ASP A 113 -6.79 12.10 6.77
C ASP A 113 -5.98 13.31 7.25
N ASP A 114 -6.64 14.29 7.85
CA ASP A 114 -6.01 15.54 8.32
C ASP A 114 -4.82 15.28 9.24
N ALA A 115 -4.89 14.25 10.08
CA ALA A 115 -3.81 13.89 10.99
C ALA A 115 -2.53 13.51 10.26
N LEU A 116 -2.61 13.16 8.98
CA LEU A 116 -1.48 12.80 8.13
C LEU A 116 -1.12 13.86 7.10
N ALA A 117 -1.51 15.13 7.33
CA ALA A 117 -1.09 16.21 6.46
C ALA A 117 0.43 16.35 6.40
N CYS A 118 1.11 16.15 7.53
CA CYS A 118 2.59 16.11 7.61
C CYS A 118 3.27 17.31 6.95
N GLY A 119 2.65 18.46 7.00
CA GLY A 119 3.19 19.69 6.44
C GLY A 119 2.90 19.93 4.95
N ALA A 120 2.11 19.07 4.31
CA ALA A 120 1.72 19.22 2.91
C ALA A 120 0.20 19.19 2.75
N ALA A 121 -0.31 19.98 1.80
CA ALA A 121 -1.74 19.98 1.50
C ALA A 121 -2.20 18.58 1.06
N ILE A 122 -3.38 18.21 1.52
CA ILE A 122 -4.00 16.93 1.17
C ILE A 122 -4.83 17.11 -0.09
N PRO A 123 -4.66 16.26 -1.13
CA PRO A 123 -5.49 16.35 -2.32
C PRO A 123 -6.97 16.11 -1.99
N ASP A 124 -7.85 16.80 -2.69
CA ASP A 124 -9.27 16.56 -2.58
C ASP A 124 -9.61 15.22 -3.22
N ARG A 125 -10.18 14.33 -2.43
CA ARG A 125 -10.68 13.07 -2.95
C ARG A 125 -12.05 13.31 -3.57
N LYS A 126 -12.16 13.05 -4.87
CA LYS A 126 -13.46 13.13 -5.52
C LYS A 126 -14.35 12.02 -5.00
N PRO A 127 -15.64 12.31 -4.74
CA PRO A 127 -16.57 11.25 -4.36
C PRO A 127 -16.64 10.19 -5.47
N LEU A 128 -16.79 8.95 -5.06
CA LEU A 128 -17.04 7.85 -5.99
C LEU A 128 -18.40 8.09 -6.64
N GLU A 129 -18.41 8.12 -7.94
CA GLU A 129 -19.61 8.30 -8.72
C GLU A 129 -20.25 6.96 -9.03
#